data_f6f02a3ca21b0770d4dcfc81682a36eb
#
_entry.id   f6f02a3ca21b0770d4dcfc81682a36eb
#
_cell.length_a   1.000
_cell.length_b   1.000
_cell.length_c   1.000
_cell.angle_alpha   90.00
_cell.angle_beta   90.00
_cell.angle_gamma   90.00
#
_symmetry.space_group_name_H-M   'P 1'
#
loop_
_entity.id
_entity.type
_entity.pdbx_description
1 polymer ?
#
loop_
_entity_poly.entity_id
_entity_poly.type
_entity_poly.pdbx_seq_one_letter_code
_entity_poly.pdbx_strand_id
1 'polypeptide(L)'
;FSRKHDTILLYAKSKDYHFDLRRVPLERTEHRKNHMRRRVDEDGRAYSEIKTGGKIYRYYDDAPVYPGDVWTDISHLQQRDPERTGYATQKPLKLLDRILKPVVKDGDLVIDLCCGSGTAMEAAQALNCRFLGVDSSAEAVLTTAARVGSANLTLECPCTPDDTRL
;
A
#
# COMPACT_ATOMS: atom_id res chain seq x y z
N PHE A 1 14.23 21.21 -12.43
CA PHE A 1 14.16 19.78 -12.10
C PHE A 1 12.73 19.30 -12.24
N SER A 2 12.53 18.17 -12.89
CA SER A 2 11.20 17.53 -13.00
C SER A 2 10.77 16.95 -11.67
N ARG A 3 9.48 17.10 -11.31
CA ARG A 3 8.90 16.40 -10.16
C ARG A 3 8.66 14.95 -10.55
N LYS A 4 9.18 14.02 -9.74
CA LYS A 4 9.02 12.57 -9.96
C LYS A 4 8.65 11.85 -8.67
N HIS A 5 7.83 12.47 -7.82
CA HIS A 5 7.33 11.88 -6.59
C HIS A 5 5.90 12.35 -6.33
N ASP A 6 5.13 11.50 -5.69
CA ASP A 6 3.85 11.81 -5.08
C ASP A 6 4.03 11.89 -3.56
N THR A 7 3.28 12.75 -2.90
CA THR A 7 3.28 12.86 -1.43
C THR A 7 2.02 12.22 -0.89
N ILE A 8 2.18 11.29 0.05
CA ILE A 8 1.08 10.62 0.74
C ILE A 8 1.03 11.17 2.16
N LEU A 9 -0.15 11.64 2.58
CA LEU A 9 -0.37 12.20 3.91
C LEU A 9 -1.19 11.21 4.73
N LEU A 10 -0.73 10.93 5.96
CA LEU A 10 -1.46 10.10 6.93
C LEU A 10 -2.07 11.00 7.99
N TYR A 11 -3.40 10.89 8.15
CA TYR A 11 -4.14 11.56 9.21
C TYR A 11 -4.90 10.54 10.05
N ALA A 12 -5.03 10.81 11.34
CA ALA A 12 -5.84 10.02 12.25
C ALA A 12 -6.79 10.95 13.02
N LYS A 13 -8.01 10.49 13.29
CA LYS A 13 -9.03 11.24 14.05
C LYS A 13 -8.59 11.46 15.50
N SER A 14 -7.81 10.52 16.05
CA SER A 14 -7.32 10.56 17.42
C SER A 14 -5.91 9.97 17.49
N LYS A 15 -5.29 10.02 18.67
CA LYS A 15 -3.99 9.35 18.91
C LYS A 15 -4.13 7.83 19.06
N ASP A 16 -5.34 7.35 19.27
CA ASP A 16 -5.64 5.92 19.33
C ASP A 16 -6.05 5.42 17.95
N TYR A 17 -5.06 5.04 17.15
CA TYR A 17 -5.24 4.46 15.83
C TYR A 17 -4.33 3.23 15.65
N HIS A 18 -4.78 2.29 14.84
CA HIS A 18 -3.99 1.11 14.52
C HIS A 18 -2.93 1.44 13.45
N PHE A 19 -1.68 1.10 13.74
CA PHE A 19 -0.59 1.17 12.77
C PHE A 19 0.47 0.11 13.10
N ASP A 20 0.61 -0.91 12.24
CA ASP A 20 1.59 -1.97 12.41
C ASP A 20 2.49 -2.12 11.18
N LEU A 21 3.65 -1.45 11.22
CA LEU A 21 4.63 -1.48 10.13
C LEU A 21 5.21 -2.88 9.86
N ARG A 22 5.11 -3.81 10.84
CA ARG A 22 5.58 -5.20 10.70
C ARG A 22 4.81 -5.98 9.63
N ARG A 23 3.65 -5.50 9.21
CA ARG A 23 2.82 -6.11 8.16
C ARG A 23 3.30 -5.80 6.74
N VAL A 24 4.30 -4.93 6.58
CA VAL A 24 4.89 -4.54 5.28
C VAL A 24 6.41 -4.68 5.28
N PRO A 25 6.96 -5.85 5.59
CA PRO A 25 8.39 -6.06 5.53
C PRO A 25 8.88 -5.90 4.09
N LEU A 26 10.10 -5.38 3.95
CA LEU A 26 10.80 -5.32 2.67
C LEU A 26 11.72 -6.53 2.54
N GLU A 27 11.86 -7.04 1.31
CA GLU A 27 12.93 -7.97 0.98
C GLU A 27 14.28 -7.28 1.13
N ARG A 28 15.19 -7.92 1.80
CA ARG A 28 16.56 -7.41 1.94
C ARG A 28 17.32 -7.70 0.64
N THR A 29 17.45 -6.68 -0.21
CA THR A 29 18.09 -6.81 -1.53
C THR A 29 19.61 -6.73 -1.49
N GLU A 30 20.21 -6.12 -0.45
CA GLU A 30 21.67 -6.02 -0.30
C GLU A 30 22.09 -5.97 1.16
N HIS A 31 23.22 -6.60 1.49
CA HIS A 31 23.95 -6.28 2.71
C HIS A 31 24.49 -4.86 2.59
N ARG A 32 23.97 -3.93 3.39
CA ARG A 32 24.50 -2.58 3.43
C ARG A 32 26.00 -2.64 3.69
N LYS A 33 26.80 -2.20 2.73
CA LYS A 33 28.23 -1.92 2.92
C LYS A 33 28.35 -0.67 3.79
N ASN A 34 28.11 -0.82 5.08
CA ASN A 34 28.25 0.25 6.05
C ASN A 34 29.58 0.08 6.79
N HIS A 35 30.08 1.16 7.36
CA HIS A 35 31.23 1.20 8.26
C HIS A 35 31.03 0.38 9.58
N MET A 36 30.01 -0.48 9.61
CA MET A 36 29.68 -1.33 10.76
C MET A 36 30.54 -2.58 10.75
N ARG A 37 30.97 -3.02 11.93
CA ARG A 37 31.68 -4.29 12.07
C ARG A 37 30.69 -5.43 12.00
N ARG A 38 30.90 -6.37 11.07
CA ARG A 38 30.13 -7.61 10.98
C ARG A 38 30.66 -8.61 11.98
N ARG A 39 29.74 -9.26 12.72
CA ARG A 39 30.03 -10.29 13.72
C ARG A 39 29.02 -11.42 13.62
N VAL A 40 29.29 -12.50 14.36
CA VAL A 40 28.37 -13.63 14.54
C VAL A 40 28.19 -13.77 16.06
N ASP A 41 26.96 -13.98 16.51
CA ASP A 41 26.68 -14.25 17.92
C ASP A 41 26.88 -15.73 18.29
N GLU A 42 26.61 -16.08 19.54
CA GLU A 42 26.76 -17.44 20.11
C GLU A 42 25.82 -18.46 19.43
N ASP A 43 24.68 -18.00 18.88
CA ASP A 43 23.71 -18.82 18.16
C ASP A 43 24.03 -18.97 16.66
N GLY A 44 25.15 -18.41 16.18
CA GLY A 44 25.59 -18.44 14.79
C GLY A 44 24.91 -17.41 13.90
N ARG A 45 24.14 -16.45 14.45
CA ARG A 45 23.45 -15.41 13.69
C ARG A 45 24.40 -14.25 13.36
N ALA A 46 24.49 -13.91 12.09
CA ALA A 46 25.30 -12.77 11.64
C ALA A 46 24.60 -11.44 11.92
N TYR A 47 25.36 -10.47 12.42
CA TYR A 47 24.88 -9.11 12.68
C TYR A 47 25.96 -8.07 12.39
N SER A 48 25.51 -6.85 12.13
CA SER A 48 26.36 -5.66 12.06
C SER A 48 26.20 -4.83 13.33
N GLU A 49 27.30 -4.28 13.84
CA GLU A 49 27.33 -3.54 15.11
C GLU A 49 27.86 -2.14 14.91
N ILE A 50 27.18 -1.16 15.51
CA ILE A 50 27.64 0.23 15.60
C ILE A 50 27.54 0.72 17.05
N LYS A 51 28.54 1.49 17.49
CA LYS A 51 28.53 2.17 18.77
C LYS A 51 28.28 3.66 18.54
N THR A 52 27.19 4.18 19.10
CA THR A 52 26.85 5.60 19.00
C THR A 52 26.25 6.09 20.31
N GLY A 53 26.62 7.31 20.76
CA GLY A 53 26.13 7.87 22.03
C GLY A 53 26.36 6.97 23.26
N GLY A 54 27.47 6.21 23.29
CA GLY A 54 27.77 5.27 24.38
C GLY A 54 26.95 3.95 24.34
N LYS A 55 26.02 3.79 23.43
CA LYS A 55 25.19 2.60 23.24
C LYS A 55 25.66 1.78 22.05
N ILE A 56 25.50 0.46 22.14
CA ILE A 56 25.78 -0.48 21.07
C ILE A 56 24.45 -0.90 20.46
N TYR A 57 24.34 -0.75 19.13
CA TYR A 57 23.19 -1.18 18.33
C TYR A 57 23.63 -2.35 17.47
N ARG A 58 22.84 -3.44 17.50
CA ARG A 58 23.06 -4.64 16.69
C ARG A 58 21.95 -4.78 15.66
N TYR A 59 22.32 -5.04 14.43
CA TYR A 59 21.42 -5.20 13.28
C TYR A 59 21.68 -6.59 12.70
N TYR A 60 20.77 -7.52 12.98
CA TYR A 60 20.87 -8.89 12.49
C TYR A 60 20.56 -8.97 10.99
N ASP A 61 21.31 -9.82 10.28
CA ASP A 61 21.15 -9.98 8.83
C ASP A 61 19.81 -10.63 8.48
N ASP A 62 19.26 -11.45 9.36
CA ASP A 62 17.96 -12.13 9.25
C ASP A 62 16.78 -11.30 9.80
N ALA A 63 17.04 -10.12 10.39
CA ALA A 63 15.97 -9.25 10.87
C ALA A 63 15.21 -8.61 9.70
N PRO A 64 13.87 -8.52 9.78
CA PRO A 64 13.09 -7.86 8.74
C PRO A 64 13.47 -6.39 8.61
N VAL A 65 13.46 -5.88 7.38
CA VAL A 65 13.63 -4.47 7.06
C VAL A 65 12.25 -3.90 6.77
N TYR A 66 11.97 -2.70 7.25
CA TYR A 66 10.70 -2.02 7.01
C TYR A 66 10.90 -0.78 6.13
N PRO A 67 9.87 -0.37 5.36
CA PRO A 67 9.95 0.82 4.54
C PRO A 67 10.14 2.08 5.41
N GLY A 68 10.97 3.00 4.92
CA GLY A 68 11.05 4.36 5.44
C GLY A 68 9.90 5.22 4.91
N ASP A 69 10.06 6.53 5.02
CA ASP A 69 9.12 7.54 4.53
C ASP A 69 9.29 7.85 3.02
N VAL A 70 10.37 7.37 2.40
CA VAL A 70 10.60 7.48 0.95
C VAL A 70 10.61 6.09 0.33
N TRP A 71 9.71 5.86 -0.62
CA TRP A 71 9.53 4.58 -1.31
C TRP A 71 10.01 4.67 -2.75
N THR A 72 11.12 4.03 -3.04
CA THR A 72 11.71 3.99 -4.39
C THR A 72 11.56 2.62 -5.07
N ASP A 73 11.03 1.64 -4.35
CA ASP A 73 10.86 0.25 -4.78
C ASP A 73 9.47 -0.04 -5.36
N ILE A 74 8.60 0.98 -5.46
CA ILE A 74 7.29 0.91 -6.09
C ILE A 74 7.31 1.78 -7.35
N SER A 75 7.37 1.13 -8.51
CA SER A 75 7.30 1.81 -9.80
C SER A 75 5.85 2.05 -10.23
N HIS A 76 5.63 3.05 -11.09
CA HIS A 76 4.36 3.19 -11.80
C HIS A 76 4.15 2.00 -12.76
N LEU A 77 2.89 1.71 -13.07
CA LEU A 77 2.54 0.64 -14.00
C LEU A 77 3.05 0.97 -15.41
N GLN A 78 3.84 0.06 -15.97
CA GLN A 78 4.32 0.17 -17.34
C GLN A 78 3.18 -0.11 -18.34
N GLN A 79 3.34 0.30 -19.59
CA GLN A 79 2.29 0.19 -20.60
C GLN A 79 1.83 -1.26 -20.86
N ARG A 80 2.72 -2.24 -20.68
CA ARG A 80 2.45 -3.68 -20.87
C ARG A 80 2.30 -4.45 -19.55
N ASP A 81 2.11 -3.75 -18.44
CA ASP A 81 1.94 -4.38 -17.14
C ASP A 81 0.62 -5.19 -17.12
N PRO A 82 0.65 -6.48 -16.75
CA PRO A 82 -0.56 -7.31 -16.70
C PRO A 82 -1.60 -6.82 -15.70
N GLU A 83 -1.22 -6.01 -14.71
CA GLU A 83 -2.14 -5.39 -13.76
C GLU A 83 -2.99 -4.27 -14.40
N ARG A 84 -2.60 -3.77 -15.59
CA ARG A 84 -3.30 -2.64 -16.21
C ARG A 84 -4.71 -2.98 -16.67
N THR A 85 -5.68 -2.20 -16.19
CA THR A 85 -7.08 -2.25 -16.64
C THR A 85 -7.35 -1.40 -17.87
N GLY A 86 -6.39 -0.56 -18.31
CA GLY A 86 -6.60 0.48 -19.32
C GLY A 86 -6.96 1.83 -18.72
N TYR A 87 -7.37 1.91 -17.47
CA TYR A 87 -7.69 3.18 -16.81
C TYR A 87 -6.45 4.07 -16.67
N ALA A 88 -6.56 5.33 -17.12
CA ALA A 88 -5.38 6.19 -17.33
C ALA A 88 -4.58 6.50 -16.06
N THR A 89 -5.25 6.65 -14.91
CA THR A 89 -4.65 7.06 -13.63
C THR A 89 -4.51 5.92 -12.63
N GLN A 90 -4.57 4.67 -13.09
CA GLN A 90 -4.44 3.50 -12.25
C GLN A 90 -3.15 3.52 -11.42
N LYS A 91 -3.28 3.31 -10.12
CA LYS A 91 -2.15 3.11 -9.19
C LYS A 91 -1.79 1.61 -9.09
N PRO A 92 -0.52 1.26 -8.84
CA PRO A 92 -0.14 -0.14 -8.65
C PRO A 92 -0.71 -0.72 -7.35
N LEU A 93 -1.12 -1.97 -7.38
CA LEU A 93 -1.65 -2.70 -6.22
C LEU A 93 -0.64 -2.72 -5.07
N LYS A 94 0.65 -2.89 -5.38
CA LYS A 94 1.75 -2.84 -4.40
C LYS A 94 1.76 -1.56 -3.57
N LEU A 95 1.34 -0.42 -4.15
CA LEU A 95 1.24 0.85 -3.43
C LEU A 95 0.11 0.81 -2.41
N LEU A 96 -1.09 0.38 -2.84
CA LEU A 96 -2.26 0.31 -1.96
C LEU A 96 -2.07 -0.74 -0.86
N ASP A 97 -1.44 -1.86 -1.17
CA ASP A 97 -1.03 -2.86 -0.19
C ASP A 97 -0.14 -2.25 0.91
N ARG A 98 0.87 -1.48 0.53
CA ARG A 98 1.77 -0.83 1.48
C ARG A 98 1.08 0.23 2.32
N ILE A 99 0.08 0.91 1.77
CA ILE A 99 -0.72 1.91 2.49
C ILE A 99 -1.70 1.24 3.45
N LEU A 100 -2.44 0.23 3.00
CA LEU A 100 -3.55 -0.35 3.75
C LEU A 100 -3.10 -1.37 4.79
N LYS A 101 -2.19 -2.29 4.46
CA LYS A 101 -1.75 -3.35 5.38
C LYS A 101 -1.38 -2.89 6.79
N PRO A 102 -0.66 -1.76 6.97
CA PRO A 102 -0.32 -1.30 8.31
C PRO A 102 -1.50 -0.76 9.11
N VAL A 103 -2.55 -0.27 8.46
CA VAL A 103 -3.60 0.54 9.09
C VAL A 103 -4.95 -0.16 9.22
N VAL A 104 -5.18 -1.26 8.48
CA VAL A 104 -6.46 -2.00 8.53
C VAL A 104 -6.33 -3.32 9.29
N LYS A 105 -7.44 -3.76 9.83
CA LYS A 105 -7.67 -5.11 10.38
C LYS A 105 -8.73 -5.82 9.57
N ASP A 106 -8.80 -7.14 9.73
CA ASP A 106 -9.85 -7.97 9.16
C ASP A 106 -11.24 -7.44 9.52
N GLY A 107 -12.12 -7.30 8.53
CA GLY A 107 -13.48 -6.78 8.69
C GLY A 107 -13.61 -5.25 8.73
N ASP A 108 -12.50 -4.49 8.74
CA ASP A 108 -12.57 -3.02 8.68
C ASP A 108 -13.22 -2.54 7.37
N LEU A 109 -13.65 -1.28 7.34
CA LEU A 109 -14.21 -0.62 6.16
C LEU A 109 -13.19 0.32 5.53
N VAL A 110 -12.84 0.07 4.28
CA VAL A 110 -12.03 0.96 3.44
C VAL A 110 -12.95 1.79 2.56
N ILE A 111 -12.80 3.10 2.57
CA ILE A 111 -13.58 4.02 1.74
C ILE A 111 -12.64 4.77 0.81
N ASP A 112 -12.95 4.76 -0.50
CA ASP A 112 -12.26 5.54 -1.52
C ASP A 112 -13.28 6.39 -2.27
N LEU A 113 -13.20 7.71 -2.11
CA LEU A 113 -14.15 8.66 -2.70
C LEU A 113 -13.79 9.04 -4.15
N CYS A 114 -12.70 8.52 -4.69
CA CYS A 114 -12.24 8.72 -6.06
C CYS A 114 -11.64 7.39 -6.58
N CYS A 115 -12.43 6.32 -6.52
CA CYS A 115 -11.94 4.94 -6.64
C CYS A 115 -11.30 4.59 -8.00
N GLY A 116 -11.60 5.33 -9.05
CA GLY A 116 -11.01 5.17 -10.37
C GLY A 116 -11.08 3.72 -10.87
N SER A 117 -9.93 3.09 -11.06
CA SER A 117 -9.80 1.68 -11.47
C SER A 117 -10.01 0.65 -10.36
N GLY A 118 -10.33 1.07 -9.14
CA GLY A 118 -10.62 0.16 -8.03
C GLY A 118 -9.41 -0.51 -7.37
N THR A 119 -8.20 0.01 -7.53
CA THR A 119 -7.01 -0.60 -6.91
C THR A 119 -7.11 -0.68 -5.39
N ALA A 120 -7.67 0.36 -4.74
CA ALA A 120 -7.88 0.37 -3.29
C ALA A 120 -8.93 -0.67 -2.86
N MET A 121 -9.96 -0.88 -3.69
CA MET A 121 -11.02 -1.87 -3.43
C MET A 121 -10.48 -3.29 -3.53
N GLU A 122 -9.67 -3.59 -4.56
CA GLU A 122 -9.00 -4.88 -4.70
C GLU A 122 -8.05 -5.15 -3.52
N ALA A 123 -7.24 -4.16 -3.12
CA ALA A 123 -6.38 -4.29 -1.95
C ALA A 123 -7.17 -4.53 -0.66
N ALA A 124 -8.29 -3.82 -0.46
CA ALA A 124 -9.18 -4.02 0.69
C ALA A 124 -9.78 -5.43 0.70
N GLN A 125 -10.25 -5.91 -0.44
CA GLN A 125 -10.80 -7.26 -0.58
C GLN A 125 -9.76 -8.34 -0.24
N ALA A 126 -8.52 -8.19 -0.74
CA ALA A 126 -7.43 -9.11 -0.44
C ALA A 126 -7.04 -9.12 1.06
N LEU A 127 -7.40 -8.08 1.80
CA LEU A 127 -7.18 -7.93 3.24
C LEU A 127 -8.41 -8.29 4.09
N ASN A 128 -9.41 -8.96 3.50
CA ASN A 128 -10.71 -9.29 4.12
C ASN A 128 -11.42 -8.06 4.70
N CYS A 129 -11.22 -6.89 4.14
CA CYS A 129 -11.91 -5.66 4.52
C CYS A 129 -13.19 -5.49 3.71
N ARG A 130 -14.19 -4.85 4.31
CA ARG A 130 -15.31 -4.28 3.55
C ARG A 130 -14.82 -3.05 2.81
N PHE A 131 -15.46 -2.69 1.71
CA PHE A 131 -15.09 -1.49 0.98
C PHE A 131 -16.29 -0.73 0.45
N LEU A 132 -16.09 0.57 0.24
CA LEU A 132 -17.00 1.49 -0.45
C LEU A 132 -16.16 2.32 -1.41
N GLY A 133 -16.40 2.16 -2.72
CA GLY A 133 -15.78 2.97 -3.77
C GLY A 133 -16.81 3.94 -4.32
N VAL A 134 -16.41 5.19 -4.48
CA VAL A 134 -17.23 6.24 -5.12
C VAL A 134 -16.41 6.87 -6.24
N ASP A 135 -17.04 7.14 -7.36
CA ASP A 135 -16.44 7.92 -8.47
C ASP A 135 -17.52 8.66 -9.25
N SER A 136 -17.17 9.78 -9.83
CA SER A 136 -18.05 10.54 -10.71
C SER A 136 -18.16 9.95 -12.13
N SER A 137 -17.22 9.05 -12.50
CA SER A 137 -17.17 8.39 -13.81
C SER A 137 -17.82 7.02 -13.75
N ALA A 138 -18.83 6.79 -14.56
CA ALA A 138 -19.44 5.47 -14.74
C ALA A 138 -18.40 4.42 -15.22
N GLU A 139 -17.45 4.82 -16.08
CA GLU A 139 -16.34 3.97 -16.53
C GLU A 139 -15.48 3.51 -15.35
N ALA A 140 -15.15 4.41 -14.41
CA ALA A 140 -14.41 4.09 -13.21
C ALA A 140 -15.14 3.03 -12.36
N VAL A 141 -16.43 3.25 -12.10
CA VAL A 141 -17.27 2.33 -11.31
C VAL A 141 -17.37 0.96 -11.98
N LEU A 142 -17.58 0.90 -13.29
CA LEU A 142 -17.63 -0.36 -14.03
C LEU A 142 -16.27 -1.08 -14.05
N THR A 143 -15.17 -0.33 -14.20
CA THR A 143 -13.81 -0.88 -14.13
C THR A 143 -13.52 -1.45 -12.75
N THR A 144 -13.89 -0.73 -11.69
CA THR A 144 -13.80 -1.21 -10.30
C THR A 144 -14.62 -2.48 -10.11
N ALA A 145 -15.87 -2.51 -10.57
CA ALA A 145 -16.74 -3.69 -10.45
C ALA A 145 -16.16 -4.92 -11.15
N ALA A 146 -15.62 -4.74 -12.35
CA ALA A 146 -14.95 -5.82 -13.10
C ALA A 146 -13.70 -6.33 -12.35
N ARG A 147 -12.94 -5.44 -11.72
CA ARG A 147 -11.71 -5.77 -11.00
C ARG A 147 -11.96 -6.56 -9.72
N VAL A 148 -12.92 -6.15 -8.91
CA VAL A 148 -13.22 -6.83 -7.62
C VAL A 148 -14.12 -8.05 -7.78
N GLY A 149 -14.75 -8.23 -8.96
CA GLY A 149 -15.71 -9.30 -9.22
C GLY A 149 -17.10 -8.97 -8.68
N SER A 150 -18.12 -9.54 -9.33
CA SER A 150 -19.53 -9.17 -9.08
C SER A 150 -20.23 -9.94 -7.97
N ALA A 151 -19.60 -10.98 -7.40
CA ALA A 151 -20.32 -11.96 -6.56
C ALA A 151 -20.93 -11.38 -5.26
N ASN A 152 -20.44 -10.23 -4.75
CA ASN A 152 -20.96 -9.60 -3.53
C ASN A 152 -20.91 -8.06 -3.64
N LEU A 153 -21.10 -7.52 -4.84
CA LEU A 153 -21.01 -6.10 -5.10
C LEU A 153 -22.41 -5.50 -5.32
N THR A 154 -22.74 -4.43 -4.62
CA THR A 154 -23.89 -3.60 -4.91
C THR A 154 -23.44 -2.33 -5.60
N LEU A 155 -24.01 -2.03 -6.77
CA LEU A 155 -23.78 -0.79 -7.50
C LEU A 155 -24.99 0.12 -7.28
N GLU A 156 -24.74 1.32 -6.82
CA GLU A 156 -25.76 2.34 -6.63
C GLU A 156 -25.43 3.56 -7.50
N CYS A 157 -26.40 4.02 -8.28
CA CYS A 157 -26.31 5.29 -8.97
C CYS A 157 -27.30 6.25 -8.33
N PRO A 158 -26.84 7.37 -7.75
CA PRO A 158 -27.73 8.38 -7.18
C PRO A 158 -28.40 9.23 -8.26
N CYS A 159 -28.85 8.60 -9.35
CA CYS A 159 -29.62 9.30 -10.37
C CYS A 159 -30.97 9.69 -9.78
N THR A 160 -31.29 10.98 -9.74
CA THR A 160 -32.63 11.43 -9.50
C THR A 160 -33.52 10.98 -10.65
N PRO A 161 -34.83 10.69 -10.42
CA PRO A 161 -35.73 10.21 -11.44
C PRO A 161 -35.89 11.12 -12.69
N ASP A 162 -35.32 12.33 -12.64
CA ASP A 162 -35.41 13.33 -13.71
C ASP A 162 -34.22 13.36 -14.70
N ASP A 163 -33.18 12.58 -14.47
CA ASP A 163 -31.97 12.55 -15.33
C ASP A 163 -32.04 11.49 -16.43
N THR A 164 -33.21 11.31 -17.05
CA THR A 164 -33.41 10.49 -18.27
C THR A 164 -32.98 11.22 -19.55
N ARG A 165 -31.95 12.08 -19.50
CA ARG A 165 -31.32 12.66 -20.69
C ARG A 165 -29.86 12.24 -20.78
N LEU A 166 -29.63 11.06 -21.25
CA LEU A 166 -28.41 10.63 -21.93
C LEU A 166 -28.74 10.31 -23.38
#